data_c387252ee3cd0d23a4c1e41f8b4c3f64
#
_entry.id   c387252ee3cd0d23a4c1e41f8b4c3f64
#
_cell.length_a   1.000
_cell.length_b   1.000
_cell.length_c   1.000
_cell.angle_alpha   90.00
_cell.angle_beta   90.00
_cell.angle_gamma   90.00
#
_symmetry.space_group_name_H-M   'P 1'
#
loop_
_entity.id
_entity.type
_entity.pdbx_description
1 polymer ?
#
loop_
_entity_poly.entity_id
_entity_poly.type
_entity_poly.pdbx_seq_one_letter_code
_entity_poly.pdbx_strand_id
1 'polypeptide(L)'
;MISLMQQWWKLALSASEIALSAPQVVQARTARLAVAPGLASARNRREAVKMVAEKWDAGLVGQMALWQAGWRLQQQVVNDFWALALGSRTPRRVAKRIGRRNAFASVVAANRALAPVRRRVRSNARRLRAAR
;
A
#
# COMPACT_ATOMS: atom_id res chain seq x y z
N MET A 1 -1.72 10.60 -20.08
CA MET A 1 -2.50 9.59 -19.33
C MET A 1 -1.59 8.42 -18.98
N ILE A 2 -1.48 8.07 -17.71
CA ILE A 2 -0.70 6.88 -17.29
C ILE A 2 -1.50 5.65 -17.69
N SER A 3 -0.89 4.73 -18.46
CA SER A 3 -1.55 3.50 -18.92
C SER A 3 -1.75 2.49 -17.78
N LEU A 4 -2.72 1.58 -17.91
CA LEU A 4 -2.94 0.49 -16.96
C LEU A 4 -1.66 -0.36 -16.79
N MET A 5 -0.95 -0.61 -17.87
CA MET A 5 0.34 -1.34 -17.88
C MET A 5 1.40 -0.63 -17.01
N GLN A 6 1.51 0.69 -17.10
CA GLN A 6 2.43 1.46 -16.26
C GLN A 6 2.07 1.39 -14.77
N GLN A 7 0.79 1.33 -14.43
CA GLN A 7 0.35 1.14 -13.05
C GLN A 7 0.67 -0.25 -12.52
N TRP A 8 0.48 -1.31 -13.33
CA TRP A 8 0.88 -2.67 -13.00
C TRP A 8 2.39 -2.79 -12.80
N TRP A 9 3.17 -2.19 -13.69
CA TRP A 9 4.62 -2.17 -13.57
C TRP A 9 5.10 -1.49 -12.28
N LYS A 10 4.51 -0.35 -11.93
CA LYS A 10 4.78 0.31 -10.65
C LYS A 10 4.42 -0.56 -9.46
N LEU A 11 3.31 -1.27 -9.51
CA LEU A 11 2.89 -2.19 -8.46
C LEU A 11 3.89 -3.33 -8.31
N ALA A 12 4.27 -3.97 -9.41
CA ALA A 12 5.25 -5.05 -9.41
C ALA A 12 6.61 -4.61 -8.85
N LEU A 13 7.13 -3.47 -9.30
CA LEU A 13 8.38 -2.90 -8.77
C LEU A 13 8.27 -2.56 -7.28
N SER A 14 7.14 -2.02 -6.83
CA SER A 14 6.94 -1.71 -5.41
C SER A 14 6.88 -2.97 -4.55
N ALA A 15 6.20 -3.99 -5.03
CA ALA A 15 6.09 -5.28 -4.34
C ALA A 15 7.44 -5.99 -4.28
N SER A 16 8.21 -6.03 -5.38
CA SER A 16 9.54 -6.64 -5.40
C SER A 16 10.52 -5.92 -4.49
N GLU A 17 10.50 -4.58 -4.48
CA GLU A 17 11.35 -3.79 -3.59
C GLU A 17 11.05 -4.07 -2.11
N ILE A 18 9.77 -4.15 -1.73
CA ILE A 18 9.35 -4.52 -0.37
C ILE A 18 9.79 -5.94 -0.05
N ALA A 19 9.56 -6.90 -0.94
CA ALA A 19 9.91 -8.30 -0.74
C ALA A 19 11.42 -8.52 -0.55
N LEU A 20 12.26 -7.78 -1.27
CA LEU A 20 13.71 -7.89 -1.14
C LEU A 20 14.27 -7.15 0.08
N SER A 21 13.68 -6.03 0.46
CA SER A 21 14.23 -5.18 1.52
C SER A 21 13.64 -5.48 2.91
N ALA A 22 12.38 -5.92 2.99
CA ALA A 22 11.72 -6.17 4.27
C ALA A 22 12.41 -7.29 5.10
N PRO A 23 12.81 -8.44 4.53
CA PRO A 23 13.49 -9.49 5.29
C PRO A 23 14.80 -9.00 5.91
N GLN A 24 15.58 -8.20 5.19
CA GLN A 24 16.85 -7.65 5.69
C GLN A 24 16.64 -6.73 6.89
N VAL A 25 15.60 -5.89 6.84
CA VAL A 25 15.24 -4.99 7.94
C VAL A 25 14.75 -5.78 9.14
N VAL A 26 13.89 -6.78 8.92
CA VAL A 26 13.38 -7.65 9.99
C VAL A 26 14.53 -8.40 10.65
N GLN A 27 15.37 -9.06 9.86
CA GLN A 27 16.51 -9.83 10.37
C GLN A 27 17.48 -8.97 11.19
N ALA A 28 17.84 -7.78 10.71
CA ALA A 28 18.74 -6.88 11.43
C ALA A 28 18.14 -6.38 12.76
N ARG A 29 16.81 -6.21 12.83
CA ARG A 29 16.13 -5.76 14.06
C ARG A 29 15.94 -6.91 15.05
N THR A 30 15.54 -8.09 14.58
CA THR A 30 15.37 -9.27 15.44
C THR A 30 16.71 -9.74 16.01
N ALA A 31 17.78 -9.70 15.23
CA ALA A 31 19.12 -10.00 15.73
C ALA A 31 19.54 -9.07 16.88
N ARG A 32 19.23 -7.78 16.80
CA ARG A 32 19.50 -6.82 17.91
C ARG A 32 18.67 -7.10 19.16
N LEU A 33 17.44 -7.57 19.02
CA LEU A 33 16.57 -7.92 20.16
C LEU A 33 16.95 -9.26 20.78
N ALA A 34 17.57 -10.16 20.02
CA ALA A 34 18.02 -11.48 20.49
C ALA A 34 19.31 -11.43 21.31
N VAL A 35 20.10 -10.34 21.19
CA VAL A 35 21.34 -10.17 21.99
C VAL A 35 21.00 -9.58 23.36
N ALA A 36 21.60 -10.15 24.42
CA ALA A 36 21.45 -9.64 25.77
C ALA A 36 21.90 -8.14 25.86
N PRO A 37 21.16 -7.28 26.56
CA PRO A 37 20.06 -7.54 27.48
C PRO A 37 18.65 -7.64 26.84
N GLY A 38 18.50 -7.79 25.55
CA GLY A 38 17.22 -7.98 24.85
C GLY A 38 16.22 -6.85 25.16
N LEU A 39 14.99 -7.23 25.48
CA LEU A 39 13.90 -6.28 25.85
C LEU A 39 14.09 -5.64 27.24
N ALA A 40 15.03 -6.10 28.08
CA ALA A 40 15.34 -5.47 29.37
C ALA A 40 15.94 -4.05 29.17
N SER A 41 16.62 -3.80 28.05
CA SER A 41 17.14 -2.49 27.73
C SER A 41 16.01 -1.51 27.39
N ALA A 42 16.02 -0.32 28.01
CA ALA A 42 15.09 0.76 27.71
C ALA A 42 15.14 1.18 26.21
N ARG A 43 16.32 1.11 25.61
CA ARG A 43 16.53 1.39 24.18
C ARG A 43 15.80 0.37 23.29
N ASN A 44 15.95 -0.92 23.61
CA ASN A 44 15.32 -1.99 22.82
C ASN A 44 13.79 -2.00 22.97
N ARG A 45 13.28 -1.68 24.18
CA ARG A 45 11.83 -1.48 24.38
C ARG A 45 11.27 -0.33 23.55
N ARG A 46 11.95 0.81 23.52
CA ARG A 46 11.55 1.97 22.68
C ARG A 46 11.56 1.60 21.19
N GLU A 47 12.55 0.85 20.74
CA GLU A 47 12.60 0.40 19.35
C GLU A 47 11.47 -0.59 19.01
N ALA A 48 11.13 -1.51 19.92
CA ALA A 48 10.00 -2.43 19.75
C ALA A 48 8.66 -1.69 19.68
N VAL A 49 8.42 -0.74 20.58
CA VAL A 49 7.21 0.10 20.55
C VAL A 49 7.14 0.90 19.25
N LYS A 50 8.26 1.46 18.80
CA LYS A 50 8.33 2.19 17.53
C LYS A 50 8.00 1.30 16.33
N MET A 51 8.49 0.04 16.32
CA MET A 51 8.15 -0.91 15.25
C MET A 51 6.65 -1.20 15.17
N VAL A 52 5.99 -1.37 16.33
CA VAL A 52 4.54 -1.57 16.40
C VAL A 52 3.80 -0.32 15.91
N ALA A 53 4.13 0.86 16.44
CA ALA A 53 3.52 2.12 16.04
C ALA A 53 3.65 2.37 14.52
N GLU A 54 4.84 2.10 13.96
CA GLU A 54 5.06 2.22 12.51
C GLU A 54 4.18 1.29 11.67
N LYS A 55 3.89 0.09 12.15
CA LYS A 55 2.97 -0.84 11.46
C LYS A 55 1.53 -0.38 11.55
N TRP A 56 1.10 0.13 12.71
CA TRP A 56 -0.23 0.70 12.89
C TRP A 56 -0.47 1.89 11.96
N ASP A 57 0.45 2.86 11.93
CA ASP A 57 0.35 4.02 11.04
C ASP A 57 0.29 3.62 9.57
N ALA A 58 1.16 2.70 9.15
CA ALA A 58 1.16 2.23 7.76
C ALA A 58 -0.15 1.50 7.41
N GLY A 59 -0.69 0.71 8.33
CA GLY A 59 -1.97 0.03 8.21
C GLY A 59 -3.13 1.00 8.08
N LEU A 60 -3.22 1.99 8.96
CA LEU A 60 -4.27 3.02 8.92
C LEU A 60 -4.25 3.82 7.62
N VAL A 61 -3.08 4.28 7.18
CA VAL A 61 -2.96 5.02 5.90
C VAL A 61 -3.37 4.15 4.71
N GLY A 62 -2.97 2.87 4.71
CA GLY A 62 -3.37 1.91 3.68
C GLY A 62 -4.88 1.68 3.68
N GLN A 63 -5.49 1.48 4.84
CA GLN A 63 -6.93 1.30 4.99
C GLN A 63 -7.71 2.52 4.53
N MET A 64 -7.29 3.73 4.90
CA MET A 64 -7.93 4.96 4.45
C MET A 64 -7.87 5.12 2.92
N ALA A 65 -6.73 4.76 2.31
CA ALA A 65 -6.60 4.80 0.86
C ALA A 65 -7.55 3.82 0.16
N LEU A 66 -7.73 2.62 0.71
CA LEU A 66 -8.70 1.63 0.20
C LEU A 66 -10.14 2.11 0.39
N TRP A 67 -10.46 2.70 1.53
CA TRP A 67 -11.79 3.24 1.81
C TRP A 67 -12.16 4.37 0.84
N GLN A 68 -11.24 5.32 0.60
CA GLN A 68 -11.43 6.37 -0.38
C GLN A 68 -11.61 5.83 -1.81
N ALA A 69 -10.88 4.79 -2.17
CA ALA A 69 -11.03 4.13 -3.47
C ALA A 69 -12.40 3.47 -3.60
N GLY A 70 -12.88 2.78 -2.55
CA GLY A 70 -14.21 2.17 -2.48
C GLY A 70 -15.33 3.21 -2.61
N TRP A 71 -15.23 4.31 -1.88
CA TRP A 71 -16.19 5.41 -1.95
C TRP A 71 -16.30 5.99 -3.37
N ARG A 72 -15.17 6.24 -4.02
CA ARG A 72 -15.16 6.73 -5.42
C ARG A 72 -15.79 5.74 -6.38
N LEU A 73 -15.54 4.45 -6.16
CA LEU A 73 -16.14 3.39 -6.97
C LEU A 73 -17.66 3.37 -6.81
N GLN A 74 -18.16 3.46 -5.57
CA GLN A 74 -19.58 3.52 -5.26
C GLN A 74 -20.27 4.72 -5.96
N GLN A 75 -19.68 5.91 -5.88
CA GLN A 75 -20.18 7.10 -6.59
C GLN A 75 -20.29 6.87 -8.10
N GLN A 76 -19.32 6.18 -8.67
CA GLN A 76 -19.32 5.86 -10.10
C GLN A 76 -20.42 4.87 -10.48
N VAL A 77 -20.66 3.85 -9.64
CA VAL A 77 -21.75 2.89 -9.83
C VAL A 77 -23.11 3.59 -9.81
N VAL A 78 -23.32 4.48 -8.84
CA VAL A 78 -24.54 5.28 -8.76
C VAL A 78 -24.74 6.15 -10.01
N ASN A 79 -23.70 6.83 -10.47
CA ASN A 79 -23.75 7.64 -11.68
C ASN A 79 -24.02 6.82 -12.96
N ASP A 80 -23.42 5.62 -13.05
CA ASP A 80 -23.65 4.74 -14.19
C ASP A 80 -25.06 4.12 -14.15
N PHE A 81 -25.62 3.86 -12.95
CA PHE A 81 -27.01 3.44 -12.76
C PHE A 81 -28.00 4.52 -13.26
N TRP A 82 -27.84 5.75 -12.85
CA TRP A 82 -28.67 6.86 -13.32
C TRP A 82 -28.54 7.10 -14.81
N ALA A 83 -27.34 6.95 -15.37
CA ALA A 83 -27.13 7.05 -16.81
C ALA A 83 -27.85 5.95 -17.61
N LEU A 84 -28.00 4.75 -17.04
CA LEU A 84 -28.81 3.68 -17.60
C LEU A 84 -30.31 3.98 -17.46
N ALA A 85 -30.76 4.36 -16.26
CA ALA A 85 -32.16 4.63 -15.97
C ALA A 85 -32.71 5.78 -16.84
N LEU A 86 -31.90 6.79 -17.12
CA LEU A 86 -32.25 7.92 -17.98
C LEU A 86 -32.02 7.65 -19.48
N GLY A 87 -31.67 6.42 -19.87
CA GLY A 87 -31.45 6.04 -21.28
C GLY A 87 -30.25 6.72 -21.96
N SER A 88 -29.43 7.45 -21.19
CA SER A 88 -28.28 8.21 -21.74
C SER A 88 -27.10 7.31 -22.14
N ARG A 89 -27.10 6.03 -21.74
CA ARG A 89 -26.06 5.04 -22.08
C ARG A 89 -26.64 3.65 -22.29
N THR A 90 -25.99 2.88 -23.17
CA THR A 90 -26.36 1.47 -23.37
C THR A 90 -25.71 0.56 -22.33
N PRO A 91 -26.37 -0.53 -21.90
CA PRO A 91 -25.83 -1.49 -20.91
C PRO A 91 -24.44 -2.01 -21.27
N ARG A 92 -24.20 -2.31 -22.56
CA ARG A 92 -22.91 -2.81 -23.06
C ARG A 92 -21.78 -1.79 -22.86
N ARG A 93 -22.05 -0.51 -23.10
CA ARG A 93 -21.06 0.58 -22.89
C ARG A 93 -20.76 0.75 -21.41
N VAL A 94 -21.76 0.67 -20.55
CA VAL A 94 -21.60 0.76 -19.10
C VAL A 94 -20.80 -0.42 -18.58
N ALA A 95 -21.13 -1.65 -18.95
CA ALA A 95 -20.40 -2.85 -18.54
C ALA A 95 -18.89 -2.79 -18.92
N LYS A 96 -18.58 -2.41 -20.17
CA LYS A 96 -17.19 -2.24 -20.64
C LYS A 96 -16.45 -1.15 -19.85
N ARG A 97 -17.13 -0.06 -19.51
CA ARG A 97 -16.57 1.04 -18.75
C ARG A 97 -16.28 0.65 -17.30
N ILE A 98 -17.23 -0.06 -16.65
CA ILE A 98 -17.07 -0.56 -15.29
C ILE A 98 -15.88 -1.53 -15.22
N GLY A 99 -15.77 -2.49 -16.12
CA GLY A 99 -14.66 -3.45 -16.13
C GLY A 99 -13.29 -2.76 -16.25
N ARG A 100 -13.14 -1.82 -17.19
CA ARG A 100 -11.87 -1.08 -17.37
C ARG A 100 -11.55 -0.17 -16.18
N ARG A 101 -12.55 0.47 -15.58
CA ARG A 101 -12.38 1.34 -14.40
C ARG A 101 -11.99 0.55 -13.17
N ASN A 102 -12.66 -0.58 -12.92
CA ASN A 102 -12.38 -1.40 -11.77
C ASN A 102 -10.95 -1.94 -11.81
N ALA A 103 -10.51 -2.44 -12.97
CA ALA A 103 -9.14 -2.90 -13.15
C ALA A 103 -8.12 -1.76 -12.91
N PHE A 104 -8.39 -0.56 -13.40
CA PHE A 104 -7.50 0.59 -13.18
C PHE A 104 -7.55 1.07 -11.73
N ALA A 105 -8.74 1.20 -11.15
CA ALA A 105 -8.94 1.70 -9.80
C ALA A 105 -8.32 0.77 -8.75
N SER A 106 -8.45 -0.55 -8.90
CA SER A 106 -7.86 -1.51 -7.97
C SER A 106 -6.33 -1.44 -7.96
N VAL A 107 -5.69 -1.34 -9.13
CA VAL A 107 -4.23 -1.22 -9.21
C VAL A 107 -3.73 0.11 -8.65
N VAL A 108 -4.45 1.21 -8.91
CA VAL A 108 -4.11 2.53 -8.34
C VAL A 108 -4.27 2.51 -6.81
N ALA A 109 -5.35 1.90 -6.30
CA ALA A 109 -5.57 1.76 -4.85
C ALA A 109 -4.46 0.93 -4.20
N ALA A 110 -4.09 -0.20 -4.79
CA ALA A 110 -2.98 -1.03 -4.31
C ALA A 110 -1.64 -0.26 -4.29
N ASN A 111 -1.31 0.48 -5.36
CA ASN A 111 -0.12 1.32 -5.39
C ASN A 111 -0.10 2.40 -4.30
N ARG A 112 -1.26 3.01 -4.01
CA ARG A 112 -1.39 4.00 -2.93
C ARG A 112 -1.25 3.38 -1.56
N ALA A 113 -1.86 2.22 -1.34
CA ALA A 113 -1.76 1.49 -0.08
C ALA A 113 -0.32 1.02 0.21
N LEU A 114 0.44 0.62 -0.82
CA LEU A 114 1.83 0.21 -0.68
C LEU A 114 2.83 1.38 -0.55
N ALA A 115 2.46 2.58 -0.96
CA ALA A 115 3.37 3.74 -0.95
C ALA A 115 3.96 4.05 0.44
N PRO A 116 3.21 4.09 1.55
CA PRO A 116 3.77 4.34 2.88
C PRO A 116 4.70 3.21 3.34
N VAL A 117 4.34 1.95 3.06
CA VAL A 117 5.17 0.78 3.38
C VAL A 117 6.51 0.87 2.66
N ARG A 118 6.50 1.14 1.36
CA ARG A 118 7.71 1.30 0.54
C ARG A 118 8.62 2.42 1.06
N ARG A 119 8.06 3.58 1.41
CA ARG A 119 8.84 4.70 1.97
C ARG A 119 9.55 4.29 3.26
N ARG A 120 8.88 3.59 4.16
CA ARG A 120 9.45 3.11 5.41
C ARG A 120 10.53 2.05 5.21
N VAL A 121 10.29 1.09 4.33
CA VAL A 121 11.27 0.05 3.98
C VAL A 121 12.55 0.69 3.43
N ARG A 122 12.44 1.64 2.50
CA ARG A 122 13.58 2.39 1.95
C ARG A 122 14.33 3.18 3.04
N SER A 123 13.61 3.91 3.88
CA SER A 123 14.21 4.68 4.96
C SER A 123 14.99 3.78 5.93
N ASN A 124 14.39 2.66 6.32
CA ASN A 124 15.02 1.70 7.21
C ASN A 124 16.24 1.02 6.58
N ALA A 125 16.17 0.65 5.29
CA ALA A 125 17.31 0.08 4.58
C ALA A 125 18.49 1.05 4.47
N ARG A 126 18.22 2.35 4.21
CA ARG A 126 19.27 3.39 4.21
C ARG A 126 19.92 3.56 5.58
N ARG A 127 19.12 3.60 6.65
CA ARG A 127 19.66 3.70 8.03
C ARG A 127 20.55 2.52 8.40
N LEU A 128 20.19 1.31 7.99
CA LEU A 128 20.98 0.10 8.27
C LEU A 128 22.31 0.10 7.50
N ARG A 129 22.33 0.63 6.27
CA ARG A 129 23.56 0.77 5.48
C ARG A 129 24.49 1.84 6.04
N ALA A 130 23.95 2.95 6.56
CA ALA A 130 24.74 4.02 7.18
C ALA A 130 25.30 3.67 8.57
N ALA A 131 24.82 2.59 9.19
CA ALA A 131 25.24 2.14 10.51
C ALA A 131 26.27 0.96 10.47
N ARG A 132 26.68 0.58 9.26
CA ARG A 132 27.79 -0.38 9.02
C ARG A 132 29.09 0.36 8.73
#